data_6456a9fbfe6a4494c1843e816d868831
#
_entry.id   6456a9fbfe6a4494c1843e816d868831
#
_cell.length_a   1.000
_cell.length_b   1.000
_cell.length_c   1.000
_cell.angle_alpha   90.00
_cell.angle_beta   90.00
_cell.angle_gamma   90.00
#
_symmetry.space_group_name_H-M   'P 1'
#
loop_
_entity.id
_entity.type
_entity.pdbx_description
1 polymer ?
#
loop_
_entity_poly.entity_id
_entity_poly.type
_entity_poly.pdbx_seq_one_letter_code
_entity_poly.pdbx_strand_id
1 'polypeptide(L)'
;MSVITINKVKKTDTAAEDGYCRRSKSSGETAEILKPLMQDIGAIDFFEITSLDRLGIPVYTIARPRAAWGGARIHTAAGVTPADAKAASLMSAVERFSSEYRNDAMEFSSYERLGLTRALDPAELILPRSLEIGEELHWVLATDLMSGFDTDTPEYGTDRGAESITEDFTLTDCAEMYIPANAVFHPYDPLGMAQQLFRSDSNGLGAGNTTEEAIYHALCEVIERDALSAAEKSRNLGKKVIIDDNAPQVLRNLLATFEKNGIGINLWSLPSKGAGVTVAAACDDYTTRDPAMLVTGSAYDLSPVNAAIKALIEVAQRRASRLNGEYADKNADQKSLLERAGYDRLKRINSMWFGSANAECDTCRISELPDPSTDYVNRDIGIILSSIRDSAEYVFVADLTKVMPAVRVVIPGFEISCVDPSRVKKTNR
;
A
#
# COMPACT_ATOMS: atom_id res chain seq x y z
N MET A 1 13.00 14.78 15.34
CA MET A 1 12.64 14.52 13.92
C MET A 1 12.42 15.87 13.28
N SER A 2 12.72 16.04 12.00
CA SER A 2 12.42 17.29 11.30
C SER A 2 10.95 17.31 10.86
N VAL A 3 10.29 18.47 10.93
CA VAL A 3 8.95 18.66 10.36
C VAL A 3 8.99 18.29 8.87
N ILE A 4 8.09 17.43 8.45
CA ILE A 4 7.99 17.04 7.04
C ILE A 4 7.35 18.18 6.25
N THR A 5 7.95 18.49 5.11
CA THR A 5 7.45 19.47 4.14
C THR A 5 7.19 18.78 2.82
N ILE A 6 6.20 19.22 2.07
CA ILE A 6 5.92 18.78 0.70
C ILE A 6 6.47 19.82 -0.25
N ASN A 7 7.42 19.43 -1.08
CA ASN A 7 8.06 20.27 -2.06
C ASN A 7 7.70 19.87 -3.49
N LYS A 8 7.94 20.78 -4.46
CA LYS A 8 7.69 20.48 -5.88
C LYS A 8 8.63 19.37 -6.37
N VAL A 9 8.05 18.26 -6.80
CA VAL A 9 8.77 17.12 -7.39
C VAL A 9 8.13 16.74 -8.71
N LYS A 10 8.87 16.94 -9.82
CA LYS A 10 8.43 16.53 -11.15
C LYS A 10 8.72 15.05 -11.38
N LYS A 11 7.77 14.32 -11.96
CA LYS A 11 7.96 12.96 -12.43
C LYS A 11 8.79 12.97 -13.72
N THR A 12 9.58 11.92 -13.95
CA THR A 12 10.37 11.82 -15.18
C THR A 12 9.50 11.69 -16.42
N ASP A 13 9.99 12.22 -17.55
CA ASP A 13 9.34 12.09 -18.85
C ASP A 13 9.60 10.71 -19.49
N THR A 14 10.19 9.76 -18.75
CA THR A 14 10.53 8.40 -19.22
C THR A 14 9.29 7.54 -19.51
N ALA A 15 8.23 8.15 -20.00
CA ALA A 15 7.15 7.48 -20.70
C ALA A 15 7.62 6.78 -22.00
N ALA A 16 8.93 6.72 -22.28
CA ALA A 16 9.41 6.39 -23.61
C ALA A 16 9.26 4.91 -23.99
N GLU A 17 9.23 3.97 -23.05
CA GLU A 17 9.13 2.56 -23.42
C GLU A 17 8.00 1.79 -22.72
N ASP A 18 7.62 2.15 -21.48
CA ASP A 18 6.66 1.34 -20.70
C ASP A 18 5.43 2.11 -20.17
N GLY A 19 5.39 3.42 -20.26
CA GLY A 19 4.18 4.28 -20.16
C GLY A 19 3.38 4.27 -18.86
N TYR A 20 3.87 3.66 -17.78
CA TYR A 20 3.13 3.59 -16.51
C TYR A 20 4.01 3.95 -15.31
N CYS A 21 3.37 4.36 -14.21
CA CYS A 21 4.03 4.62 -12.91
C CYS A 21 5.26 5.55 -12.97
N ARG A 22 5.14 6.69 -13.67
CA ARG A 22 6.20 7.70 -13.69
C ARG A 22 6.55 8.16 -12.28
N ARG A 23 7.85 8.16 -11.97
CA ARG A 23 8.44 8.61 -10.71
C ARG A 23 9.46 9.71 -10.99
N SER A 24 10.10 10.26 -9.95
CA SER A 24 11.18 11.24 -10.11
C SER A 24 12.44 10.67 -10.76
N LYS A 25 12.60 9.34 -10.73
CA LYS A 25 13.69 8.60 -11.35
C LYS A 25 13.17 7.35 -12.04
N SER A 26 13.88 6.87 -13.04
CA SER A 26 13.60 5.58 -13.68
C SER A 26 13.88 4.42 -12.70
N SER A 27 13.28 3.25 -12.98
CA SER A 27 13.52 2.04 -12.17
C SER A 27 14.99 1.60 -12.25
N GLY A 28 15.64 1.77 -13.40
CA GLY A 28 17.07 1.48 -13.57
C GLY A 28 17.94 2.38 -12.70
N GLU A 29 17.72 3.69 -12.74
CA GLU A 29 18.43 4.66 -11.87
C GLU A 29 18.20 4.38 -10.39
N THR A 30 16.96 4.09 -10.00
CA THR A 30 16.61 3.73 -8.64
C THR A 30 17.37 2.48 -8.18
N ALA A 31 17.42 1.43 -9.01
CA ALA A 31 18.15 0.21 -8.67
C ALA A 31 19.66 0.45 -8.50
N GLU A 32 20.27 1.29 -9.33
CA GLU A 32 21.71 1.64 -9.22
C GLU A 32 21.99 2.48 -7.96
N ILE A 33 21.08 3.38 -7.56
CA ILE A 33 21.19 4.14 -6.28
C ILE A 33 21.10 3.20 -5.09
N LEU A 34 20.22 2.21 -5.12
CA LEU A 34 19.96 1.30 -4.01
C LEU A 34 21.03 0.21 -3.85
N LYS A 35 21.66 -0.19 -4.94
CA LYS A 35 22.66 -1.27 -4.95
C LYS A 35 23.79 -1.10 -3.92
N PRO A 36 24.48 0.05 -3.78
CA PRO A 36 25.49 0.25 -2.74
C PRO A 36 24.91 0.21 -1.31
N LEU A 37 23.62 0.52 -1.12
CA LEU A 37 22.96 0.55 0.17
C LEU A 37 22.52 -0.84 0.67
N MET A 38 22.64 -1.87 -0.17
CA MET A 38 22.24 -3.24 0.19
C MET A 38 22.91 -3.73 1.47
N GLN A 39 24.20 -3.45 1.63
CA GLN A 39 24.97 -3.86 2.81
C GLN A 39 24.45 -3.16 4.08
N ASP A 40 24.10 -1.88 3.99
CA ASP A 40 23.63 -1.07 5.12
C ASP A 40 22.26 -1.56 5.63
N ILE A 41 21.38 -1.99 4.72
CA ILE A 41 20.08 -2.57 5.07
C ILE A 41 20.15 -4.06 5.42
N GLY A 42 21.34 -4.66 5.40
CA GLY A 42 21.55 -6.08 5.68
C GLY A 42 21.02 -7.03 4.61
N ALA A 43 20.87 -6.53 3.38
CA ALA A 43 20.53 -7.31 2.20
C ALA A 43 21.78 -8.00 1.63
N ILE A 44 21.64 -9.24 1.18
CA ILE A 44 22.79 -10.03 0.74
C ILE A 44 22.83 -10.30 -0.77
N ASP A 45 21.67 -10.55 -1.41
CA ASP A 45 21.66 -10.92 -2.81
C ASP A 45 20.28 -10.72 -3.45
N PHE A 46 20.27 -10.72 -4.79
CA PHE A 46 19.08 -10.77 -5.63
C PHE A 46 18.87 -12.18 -6.18
N PHE A 47 17.67 -12.68 -6.02
CA PHE A 47 17.26 -13.94 -6.62
C PHE A 47 16.13 -13.66 -7.62
N GLU A 48 16.34 -14.04 -8.85
CA GLU A 48 15.28 -14.01 -9.85
C GLU A 48 14.42 -15.28 -9.70
N ILE A 49 13.12 -15.11 -9.52
CA ILE A 49 12.15 -16.20 -9.39
C ILE A 49 11.10 -16.18 -10.49
N THR A 50 11.30 -15.41 -11.55
CA THR A 50 10.41 -15.28 -12.72
C THR A 50 10.00 -16.62 -13.30
N SER A 51 10.96 -17.57 -13.43
CA SER A 51 10.73 -18.89 -14.04
C SER A 51 9.91 -19.84 -13.19
N LEU A 52 9.62 -19.52 -11.94
CA LEU A 52 8.77 -20.36 -11.08
C LEU A 52 7.30 -20.33 -11.51
N ASP A 53 6.84 -19.19 -12.07
CA ASP A 53 5.48 -19.09 -12.61
C ASP A 53 5.52 -19.04 -14.14
N ARG A 54 4.63 -19.80 -14.77
CA ARG A 54 4.48 -19.83 -16.23
C ARG A 54 4.08 -18.49 -16.86
N LEU A 55 3.65 -17.51 -16.05
CA LEU A 55 3.36 -16.16 -16.52
C LEU A 55 4.59 -15.49 -17.14
N GLY A 56 5.80 -15.76 -16.63
CA GLY A 56 7.03 -15.12 -17.10
C GLY A 56 7.09 -13.62 -16.83
N ILE A 57 6.21 -13.08 -15.96
CA ILE A 57 6.27 -11.70 -15.49
C ILE A 57 7.49 -11.59 -14.57
N PRO A 58 8.38 -10.58 -14.74
CA PRO A 58 9.57 -10.43 -13.93
C PRO A 58 9.27 -10.36 -12.44
N VAL A 59 9.88 -11.25 -11.66
CA VAL A 59 9.78 -11.29 -10.19
C VAL A 59 11.17 -11.49 -9.60
N TYR A 60 11.53 -10.58 -8.70
CA TYR A 60 12.78 -10.63 -7.96
C TYR A 60 12.52 -10.67 -6.47
N THR A 61 13.40 -11.35 -5.76
CA THR A 61 13.39 -11.41 -4.30
C THR A 61 14.76 -11.06 -3.74
N ILE A 62 14.77 -10.51 -2.54
CA ILE A 62 15.97 -10.12 -1.83
C ILE A 62 15.90 -10.66 -0.41
N ALA A 63 17.00 -11.19 0.09
CA ALA A 63 17.11 -11.70 1.44
C ALA A 63 17.78 -10.70 2.38
N ARG A 64 17.17 -10.47 3.55
CA ARG A 64 17.68 -9.68 4.67
C ARG A 64 17.80 -10.56 5.92
N PRO A 65 18.83 -11.42 6.05
CA PRO A 65 18.96 -12.36 7.18
C PRO A 65 19.03 -11.66 8.53
N ARG A 66 19.54 -10.41 8.57
CA ARG A 66 19.70 -9.58 9.78
C ARG A 66 18.53 -8.63 10.03
N ALA A 67 17.34 -8.90 9.47
CA ALA A 67 16.13 -8.17 9.83
C ALA A 67 15.86 -8.28 11.33
N ALA A 68 15.22 -7.26 11.91
CA ALA A 68 14.82 -7.25 13.30
C ALA A 68 13.93 -8.47 13.63
N TRP A 69 13.91 -8.86 14.91
CA TRP A 69 13.06 -9.98 15.35
C TRP A 69 11.58 -9.71 15.01
N GLY A 70 10.94 -10.66 14.34
CA GLY A 70 9.57 -10.49 13.83
C GLY A 70 9.47 -9.75 12.48
N GLY A 71 10.57 -9.13 11.99
CA GLY A 71 10.63 -8.45 10.72
C GLY A 71 10.71 -9.41 9.52
N ALA A 72 10.29 -8.91 8.36
CA ALA A 72 10.38 -9.66 7.10
C ALA A 72 11.84 -9.84 6.67
N ARG A 73 12.22 -11.08 6.39
CA ARG A 73 13.59 -11.44 5.93
C ARG A 73 13.67 -11.59 4.42
N ILE A 74 12.55 -11.75 3.76
CA ILE A 74 12.45 -11.93 2.31
C ILE A 74 11.53 -10.84 1.77
N HIS A 75 12.00 -10.15 0.75
CA HIS A 75 11.29 -9.06 0.08
C HIS A 75 11.16 -9.41 -1.40
N THR A 76 9.95 -9.73 -1.82
CA THR A 76 9.65 -10.12 -3.19
C THR A 76 8.85 -9.01 -3.86
N ALA A 77 9.21 -8.67 -5.09
CA ALA A 77 8.43 -7.75 -5.91
C ALA A 77 8.42 -8.21 -7.37
N ALA A 78 7.32 -7.92 -8.04
CA ALA A 78 7.17 -8.08 -9.48
C ALA A 78 7.21 -6.70 -10.17
N GLY A 79 7.40 -6.70 -11.47
CA GLY A 79 7.37 -5.51 -12.30
C GLY A 79 7.01 -5.84 -13.74
N VAL A 80 6.67 -4.82 -14.53
CA VAL A 80 6.46 -4.99 -15.96
C VAL A 80 7.78 -5.34 -16.63
N THR A 81 8.87 -4.72 -16.17
CA THR A 81 10.23 -5.01 -16.64
C THR A 81 11.10 -5.60 -15.53
N PRO A 82 12.21 -6.26 -15.85
CA PRO A 82 13.18 -6.71 -14.85
C PRO A 82 13.74 -5.57 -13.98
N ALA A 83 13.90 -4.38 -14.54
CA ALA A 83 14.36 -3.19 -13.81
C ALA A 83 13.33 -2.76 -12.76
N ASP A 84 12.04 -2.76 -13.11
CA ASP A 84 10.95 -2.44 -12.17
C ASP A 84 10.91 -3.42 -11.00
N ALA A 85 10.96 -4.72 -11.30
CA ALA A 85 10.92 -5.75 -10.26
C ALA A 85 12.13 -5.67 -9.32
N LYS A 86 13.33 -5.38 -9.85
CA LYS A 86 14.55 -5.16 -9.06
C LYS A 86 14.42 -3.92 -8.15
N ALA A 87 14.06 -2.78 -8.72
CA ALA A 87 13.89 -1.54 -7.97
C ALA A 87 12.83 -1.70 -6.88
N ALA A 88 11.70 -2.32 -7.19
CA ALA A 88 10.61 -2.55 -6.25
C ALA A 88 11.02 -3.51 -5.12
N SER A 89 11.76 -4.59 -5.38
CA SER A 89 12.22 -5.51 -4.32
C SER A 89 13.23 -4.85 -3.39
N LEU A 90 14.16 -4.04 -3.93
CA LEU A 90 15.10 -3.26 -3.14
C LEU A 90 14.39 -2.20 -2.29
N MET A 91 13.46 -1.45 -2.90
CA MET A 91 12.73 -0.41 -2.19
C MET A 91 11.85 -1.00 -1.07
N SER A 92 11.25 -2.17 -1.29
CA SER A 92 10.53 -2.91 -0.24
C SER A 92 11.47 -3.32 0.91
N ALA A 93 12.70 -3.72 0.63
CA ALA A 93 13.68 -4.03 1.66
C ALA A 93 14.10 -2.78 2.45
N VAL A 94 14.27 -1.62 1.80
CA VAL A 94 14.53 -0.32 2.44
C VAL A 94 13.37 0.09 3.34
N GLU A 95 12.15 0.01 2.85
CA GLU A 95 10.93 0.33 3.59
C GLU A 95 10.84 -0.47 4.90
N ARG A 96 11.02 -1.79 4.81
CA ARG A 96 11.00 -2.66 5.99
C ARG A 96 12.17 -2.41 6.94
N PHE A 97 13.37 -2.13 6.42
CA PHE A 97 14.52 -1.74 7.24
C PHE A 97 14.26 -0.44 8.00
N SER A 98 13.67 0.54 7.32
CA SER A 98 13.38 1.85 7.88
C SER A 98 12.29 1.79 8.96
N SER A 99 11.33 0.89 8.84
CA SER A 99 10.25 0.71 9.82
C SER A 99 10.67 -0.04 11.11
N GLU A 100 11.83 -0.73 11.10
CA GLU A 100 12.34 -1.42 12.29
C GLU A 100 12.81 -0.38 13.33
N TYR A 101 12.30 -0.47 14.56
CA TYR A 101 12.80 0.36 15.66
C TYR A 101 14.30 0.12 15.91
N ARG A 102 15.10 1.18 15.97
CA ARG A 102 16.55 1.15 16.16
C ARG A 102 17.04 2.34 16.98
N ASN A 103 16.61 2.44 18.24
CA ASN A 103 16.89 3.58 19.13
C ASN A 103 16.36 4.92 18.62
N ASP A 104 15.27 4.88 17.87
CA ASP A 104 14.55 6.08 17.45
C ASP A 104 14.02 6.81 18.71
N ALA A 105 13.96 8.14 18.66
CA ALA A 105 13.47 8.94 19.78
C ALA A 105 11.98 8.66 20.03
N MET A 106 11.65 8.26 21.25
CA MET A 106 10.29 8.02 21.70
C MET A 106 10.06 8.66 23.06
N GLU A 107 8.86 9.18 23.26
CA GLU A 107 8.37 9.61 24.57
C GLU A 107 7.66 8.43 25.24
N PHE A 108 7.83 8.27 26.57
CA PHE A 108 7.14 7.26 27.35
C PHE A 108 6.20 7.94 28.33
N SER A 109 4.89 7.82 28.12
CA SER A 109 3.88 8.52 28.89
C SER A 109 2.49 7.91 28.71
N SER A 110 1.52 8.30 29.54
CA SER A 110 0.12 8.08 29.25
C SER A 110 -0.44 9.22 28.38
N TYR A 111 -1.56 8.96 27.69
CA TYR A 111 -2.25 9.94 26.87
C TYR A 111 -2.61 11.21 27.66
N GLU A 112 -3.13 11.03 28.87
CA GLU A 112 -3.57 12.12 29.74
C GLU A 112 -2.40 13.01 30.21
N ARG A 113 -1.20 12.43 30.39
CA ARG A 113 0.00 13.17 30.79
C ARG A 113 0.60 13.96 29.63
N LEU A 114 0.58 13.41 28.42
CA LEU A 114 1.03 14.13 27.23
C LEU A 114 0.15 15.35 26.92
N GLY A 115 -1.13 15.24 27.23
CA GLY A 115 -2.13 16.28 27.03
C GLY A 115 -2.88 16.13 25.69
N LEU A 116 -4.18 16.38 25.79
CA LEU A 116 -5.17 16.15 24.73
C LEU A 116 -4.88 16.91 23.41
N THR A 117 -4.15 18.03 23.48
CA THR A 117 -3.83 18.86 22.31
C THR A 117 -2.46 18.53 21.69
N ARG A 118 -1.70 17.63 22.32
CA ARG A 118 -0.34 17.28 21.88
C ARG A 118 -0.22 15.85 21.36
N ALA A 119 -1.22 15.01 21.66
CA ALA A 119 -1.22 13.61 21.30
C ALA A 119 -2.56 13.20 20.69
N LEU A 120 -2.49 12.31 19.71
CA LEU A 120 -3.67 11.64 19.15
C LEU A 120 -4.31 10.74 20.21
N ASP A 121 -5.63 10.81 20.34
CA ASP A 121 -6.36 9.82 21.13
C ASP A 121 -6.15 8.42 20.51
N PRO A 122 -5.55 7.46 21.23
CA PRO A 122 -5.34 6.12 20.69
C PRO A 122 -6.63 5.43 20.22
N ALA A 123 -7.77 5.80 20.76
CA ALA A 123 -9.09 5.24 20.39
C ALA A 123 -9.43 5.53 18.90
N GLU A 124 -8.91 6.60 18.30
CA GLU A 124 -9.08 6.93 16.89
C GLU A 124 -8.41 5.91 15.94
N LEU A 125 -7.46 5.12 16.45
CA LEU A 125 -6.73 4.11 15.67
C LEU A 125 -7.50 2.80 15.44
N ILE A 126 -8.77 2.72 15.81
CA ILE A 126 -9.59 1.49 15.72
C ILE A 126 -8.92 0.35 16.50
N LEU A 127 -9.02 0.40 17.82
CA LEU A 127 -8.38 -0.57 18.70
C LEU A 127 -9.20 -1.88 18.82
N PRO A 128 -8.54 -3.05 18.99
CA PRO A 128 -9.22 -4.31 19.28
C PRO A 128 -9.82 -4.35 20.70
N ARG A 129 -9.29 -3.52 21.61
CA ARG A 129 -9.76 -3.33 22.98
C ARG A 129 -9.83 -1.84 23.33
N SER A 130 -10.55 -1.50 24.38
CA SER A 130 -10.50 -0.15 24.96
C SER A 130 -9.17 0.06 25.70
N LEU A 131 -8.64 1.29 25.65
CA LEU A 131 -7.50 1.71 26.45
C LEU A 131 -8.00 2.05 27.87
N GLU A 132 -7.20 1.72 28.89
CA GLU A 132 -7.45 2.12 30.27
C GLU A 132 -6.82 3.50 30.54
N ILE A 133 -7.47 4.28 31.41
CA ILE A 133 -6.95 5.60 31.82
C ILE A 133 -5.60 5.42 32.52
N GLY A 134 -4.60 6.17 32.08
CA GLY A 134 -3.23 6.13 32.64
C GLY A 134 -2.37 5.00 32.08
N GLU A 135 -2.83 4.23 31.09
CA GLU A 135 -2.00 3.25 30.39
C GLU A 135 -0.79 3.93 29.73
N GLU A 136 0.41 3.46 30.03
CA GLU A 136 1.66 4.02 29.53
C GLU A 136 2.01 3.42 28.18
N LEU A 137 2.26 4.30 27.20
CA LEU A 137 2.60 3.98 25.81
C LEU A 137 3.92 4.64 25.42
N HIS A 138 4.55 4.10 24.39
CA HIS A 138 5.56 4.83 23.65
C HIS A 138 4.91 5.70 22.57
N TRP A 139 5.43 6.90 22.40
CA TRP A 139 4.92 7.91 21.47
C TRP A 139 6.02 8.40 20.54
N VAL A 140 5.64 8.71 19.32
CA VAL A 140 6.51 9.27 18.27
C VAL A 140 5.89 10.55 17.76
N LEU A 141 6.71 11.57 17.55
CA LEU A 141 6.26 12.82 16.94
C LEU A 141 6.05 12.60 15.44
N ALA A 142 4.90 13.02 14.93
CA ALA A 142 4.53 12.93 13.54
C ALA A 142 3.98 14.27 13.04
N THR A 143 4.18 14.57 11.77
CA THR A 143 3.67 15.76 11.10
C THR A 143 2.25 15.51 10.62
N ASP A 144 1.30 16.37 10.96
CA ASP A 144 -0.07 16.32 10.44
C ASP A 144 -0.17 17.16 9.16
N LEU A 145 -0.26 16.50 8.02
CA LEU A 145 -0.37 17.18 6.72
C LEU A 145 -1.68 17.96 6.56
N MET A 146 -2.76 17.55 7.24
CA MET A 146 -4.04 18.25 7.12
C MET A 146 -3.99 19.63 7.77
N SER A 147 -3.16 19.81 8.79
CA SER A 147 -2.98 21.12 9.46
C SER A 147 -2.33 22.19 8.57
N GLY A 148 -1.60 21.77 7.54
CA GLY A 148 -0.99 22.67 6.55
C GLY A 148 -1.92 23.09 5.41
N PHE A 149 -3.13 22.50 5.33
CA PHE A 149 -4.14 22.92 4.38
C PHE A 149 -4.84 24.18 4.86
N ASP A 150 -4.87 25.20 4.00
CA ASP A 150 -5.70 26.39 4.25
C ASP A 150 -7.19 25.98 4.30
N THR A 151 -7.92 26.52 5.29
CA THR A 151 -9.37 26.28 5.42
C THR A 151 -10.15 26.77 4.21
N ASP A 152 -9.59 27.72 3.46
CA ASP A 152 -10.20 28.28 2.25
C ASP A 152 -9.80 27.50 0.97
N THR A 153 -8.93 26.48 1.06
CA THR A 153 -8.61 25.62 -0.09
C THR A 153 -9.86 24.85 -0.51
N PRO A 154 -10.40 25.03 -1.71
CA PRO A 154 -11.60 24.35 -2.15
C PRO A 154 -11.40 22.83 -2.21
N GLU A 155 -12.44 22.07 -1.89
CA GLU A 155 -12.44 20.63 -2.01
C GLU A 155 -12.24 20.20 -3.47
N TYR A 156 -11.41 19.16 -3.69
CA TYR A 156 -11.21 18.59 -5.01
C TYR A 156 -12.54 17.98 -5.54
N GLY A 157 -12.86 18.27 -6.80
CA GLY A 157 -14.13 17.84 -7.42
C GLY A 157 -15.21 18.92 -7.44
N THR A 158 -14.98 20.07 -6.77
CA THR A 158 -15.77 21.28 -6.98
C THR A 158 -15.21 22.09 -8.15
N ASP A 159 -16.03 22.98 -8.77
CA ASP A 159 -15.61 23.81 -9.91
C ASP A 159 -14.31 24.62 -9.67
N ARG A 160 -13.97 24.87 -8.41
CA ARG A 160 -12.75 25.60 -8.00
C ARG A 160 -11.64 24.69 -7.45
N GLY A 161 -11.96 23.49 -7.00
CA GLY A 161 -11.00 22.62 -6.30
C GLY A 161 -9.93 22.01 -7.20
N ALA A 162 -10.24 21.68 -8.45
CA ALA A 162 -9.27 21.17 -9.42
C ALA A 162 -8.24 22.25 -9.84
N GLU A 163 -8.63 23.53 -9.84
CA GLU A 163 -7.77 24.65 -10.20
C GLU A 163 -6.89 25.14 -9.03
N SER A 164 -7.28 24.87 -7.78
CA SER A 164 -6.56 25.34 -6.59
C SER A 164 -5.28 24.54 -6.30
N ILE A 165 -5.24 23.26 -6.66
CA ILE A 165 -4.06 22.40 -6.48
C ILE A 165 -3.21 22.48 -7.75
N THR A 166 -2.25 23.39 -7.76
CA THR A 166 -1.34 23.63 -8.91
C THR A 166 -0.06 22.80 -8.82
N GLU A 167 0.78 22.86 -9.85
CA GLU A 167 2.11 22.22 -9.83
C GLU A 167 3.04 22.80 -8.77
N ASP A 168 2.79 24.04 -8.31
CA ASP A 168 3.54 24.72 -7.26
C ASP A 168 2.95 24.47 -5.85
N PHE A 169 2.00 23.53 -5.73
CA PHE A 169 1.47 23.13 -4.44
C PHE A 169 2.59 22.67 -3.51
N THR A 170 2.67 23.27 -2.34
CA THR A 170 3.61 22.94 -1.27
C THR A 170 2.89 22.94 0.06
N LEU A 171 3.37 22.14 1.02
CA LEU A 171 2.93 22.19 2.40
C LEU A 171 4.13 22.49 3.28
N THR A 172 4.04 23.58 4.02
CA THR A 172 5.01 24.02 5.01
C THR A 172 4.27 24.31 6.31
N ASP A 173 5.01 24.43 7.41
CA ASP A 173 4.46 24.82 8.71
C ASP A 173 3.33 23.93 9.24
N CYS A 174 3.34 22.64 8.86
CA CYS A 174 2.41 21.65 9.38
C CYS A 174 2.62 21.43 10.88
N ALA A 175 1.54 21.24 11.62
CA ALA A 175 1.59 20.94 13.04
C ALA A 175 2.20 19.56 13.31
N GLU A 176 2.85 19.40 14.46
CA GLU A 176 3.34 18.11 14.93
C GLU A 176 2.51 17.63 16.11
N MET A 177 2.24 16.33 16.15
CA MET A 177 1.49 15.68 17.21
C MET A 177 2.11 14.33 17.56
N TYR A 178 2.04 13.93 18.81
CA TYR A 178 2.46 12.60 19.24
C TYR A 178 1.44 11.56 18.82
N ILE A 179 1.88 10.49 18.18
CA ILE A 179 1.07 9.31 17.86
C ILE A 179 1.68 8.06 18.50
N PRO A 180 0.90 7.02 18.83
CA PRO A 180 1.43 5.81 19.42
C PRO A 180 2.49 5.14 18.54
N ALA A 181 3.66 4.81 19.10
CA ALA A 181 4.76 4.15 18.40
C ALA A 181 4.34 2.81 17.79
N ASN A 182 3.33 2.17 18.37
CA ASN A 182 2.72 0.94 17.84
C ASN A 182 2.11 1.12 16.43
N ALA A 183 1.65 2.33 16.09
CA ALA A 183 1.16 2.66 14.76
C ALA A 183 2.28 3.02 13.77
N VAL A 184 3.50 3.26 14.26
CA VAL A 184 4.63 3.76 13.45
C VAL A 184 5.60 2.65 13.07
N PHE A 185 6.11 1.91 14.06
CA PHE A 185 7.13 0.89 13.83
C PHE A 185 6.55 -0.48 13.48
N HIS A 186 7.28 -1.19 12.60
CA HIS A 186 6.95 -2.58 12.26
C HIS A 186 8.24 -3.38 11.96
N PRO A 187 8.53 -4.46 12.73
CA PRO A 187 7.76 -4.92 13.90
C PRO A 187 7.89 -3.94 15.09
N TYR A 188 6.88 -3.90 15.92
CA TYR A 188 6.91 -3.17 17.17
C TYR A 188 6.80 -4.15 18.35
N ASP A 189 7.76 -4.06 19.27
CA ASP A 189 7.78 -4.78 20.53
C ASP A 189 8.12 -3.80 21.65
N PRO A 190 7.20 -3.52 22.59
CA PRO A 190 7.42 -2.60 23.69
C PRO A 190 8.39 -3.16 24.76
N LEU A 191 8.94 -4.36 24.60
CA LEU A 191 9.87 -5.03 25.53
C LEU A 191 9.33 -5.12 26.99
N GLY A 192 8.02 -5.17 27.15
CA GLY A 192 7.35 -5.19 28.45
C GLY A 192 7.34 -3.85 29.21
N MET A 193 7.85 -2.77 28.60
CA MET A 193 7.86 -1.43 29.23
C MET A 193 6.59 -0.62 28.96
N ALA A 194 5.93 -0.86 27.84
CA ALA A 194 4.69 -0.20 27.46
C ALA A 194 3.63 -1.23 27.06
N GLN A 195 2.40 -0.79 26.97
CA GLN A 195 1.30 -1.63 26.48
C GLN A 195 1.35 -1.74 24.94
N GLN A 196 1.07 -2.93 24.43
CA GLN A 196 0.83 -3.13 23.03
C GLN A 196 -0.64 -2.92 22.71
N LEU A 197 -0.95 -1.95 21.86
CA LEU A 197 -2.31 -1.60 21.49
C LEU A 197 -2.93 -2.64 20.56
N PHE A 198 -2.14 -3.08 19.56
CA PHE A 198 -2.51 -4.06 18.53
C PHE A 198 -1.26 -4.69 17.94
N ARG A 199 -1.44 -5.77 17.19
CA ARG A 199 -0.34 -6.35 16.42
C ARG A 199 0.11 -5.34 15.36
N SER A 200 1.40 -4.96 15.40
CA SER A 200 1.94 -4.03 14.39
C SER A 200 1.86 -4.63 12.99
N ASP A 201 1.61 -3.79 12.01
CA ASP A 201 1.50 -4.12 10.60
C ASP A 201 2.31 -3.14 9.75
N SER A 202 2.31 -3.36 8.45
CA SER A 202 3.04 -2.52 7.50
C SER A 202 2.15 -1.53 6.75
N ASN A 203 0.88 -1.43 7.06
CA ASN A 203 -0.05 -0.55 6.37
C ASN A 203 0.39 0.92 6.47
N GLY A 204 0.50 1.60 5.35
CA GLY A 204 0.93 2.99 5.28
C GLY A 204 2.45 3.21 5.41
N LEU A 205 3.26 2.16 5.30
CA LEU A 205 4.69 2.32 5.06
C LEU A 205 4.92 2.71 3.60
N GLY A 206 5.85 3.62 3.38
CA GLY A 206 6.26 4.01 2.04
C GLY A 206 7.73 4.36 1.99
N ALA A 207 8.36 4.01 0.88
CA ALA A 207 9.72 4.44 0.55
C ALA A 207 9.78 4.93 -0.91
N GLY A 208 10.69 5.85 -1.19
CA GLY A 208 10.80 6.47 -2.51
C GLY A 208 12.15 7.10 -2.76
N ASN A 209 12.34 7.62 -3.97
CA ASN A 209 13.53 8.40 -4.31
C ASN A 209 13.53 9.78 -3.63
N THR A 210 12.34 10.26 -3.27
CA THR A 210 12.11 11.50 -2.51
C THR A 210 11.11 11.24 -1.39
N THR A 211 11.05 12.16 -0.44
CA THR A 211 10.07 12.09 0.66
C THR A 211 8.64 12.15 0.13
N GLU A 212 8.38 12.96 -0.88
CA GLU A 212 7.08 13.08 -1.52
C GLU A 212 6.65 11.76 -2.19
N GLU A 213 7.56 11.05 -2.87
CA GLU A 213 7.26 9.72 -3.42
C GLU A 213 6.92 8.73 -2.31
N ALA A 214 7.67 8.72 -1.21
CA ALA A 214 7.40 7.86 -0.07
C ALA A 214 6.02 8.16 0.53
N ILE A 215 5.65 9.42 0.71
CA ILE A 215 4.35 9.86 1.21
C ILE A 215 3.23 9.45 0.24
N TYR A 216 3.39 9.70 -1.07
CA TYR A 216 2.40 9.32 -2.07
C TYR A 216 2.09 7.82 -2.04
N HIS A 217 3.15 6.98 -1.96
CA HIS A 217 3.00 5.53 -1.86
C HIS A 217 2.27 5.11 -0.60
N ALA A 218 2.67 5.66 0.53
CA ALA A 218 2.08 5.37 1.83
C ALA A 218 0.59 5.77 1.89
N LEU A 219 0.23 6.96 1.37
CA LEU A 219 -1.16 7.42 1.24
C LEU A 219 -1.99 6.45 0.38
N CYS A 220 -1.46 6.07 -0.78
CA CYS A 220 -2.13 5.13 -1.67
C CYS A 220 -2.40 3.79 -0.98
N GLU A 221 -1.45 3.25 -0.22
CA GLU A 221 -1.65 1.99 0.50
C GLU A 221 -2.72 2.10 1.59
N VAL A 222 -2.72 3.18 2.38
CA VAL A 222 -3.75 3.37 3.43
C VAL A 222 -5.15 3.45 2.83
N ILE A 223 -5.33 4.19 1.74
CA ILE A 223 -6.63 4.30 1.05
C ILE A 223 -7.04 2.97 0.42
N GLU A 224 -6.09 2.25 -0.19
CA GLU A 224 -6.32 0.91 -0.74
C GLU A 224 -6.83 -0.07 0.32
N ARG A 225 -6.18 -0.10 1.50
CA ARG A 225 -6.57 -1.01 2.59
C ARG A 225 -7.92 -0.67 3.20
N ASP A 226 -8.25 0.62 3.30
CA ASP A 226 -9.58 1.08 3.70
C ASP A 226 -10.65 0.60 2.71
N ALA A 227 -10.43 0.81 1.41
CA ALA A 227 -11.37 0.39 0.36
C ALA A 227 -11.55 -1.14 0.34
N LEU A 228 -10.46 -1.90 0.45
CA LEU A 228 -10.50 -3.36 0.48
C LEU A 228 -11.26 -3.88 1.71
N SER A 229 -10.99 -3.32 2.90
CA SER A 229 -11.69 -3.66 4.14
C SER A 229 -13.19 -3.36 4.04
N ALA A 230 -13.55 -2.20 3.49
CA ALA A 230 -14.94 -1.79 3.29
C ALA A 230 -15.66 -2.71 2.29
N ALA A 231 -15.01 -3.06 1.19
CA ALA A 231 -15.55 -3.97 0.17
C ALA A 231 -15.80 -5.38 0.72
N GLU A 232 -14.85 -5.93 1.48
CA GLU A 232 -14.99 -7.24 2.10
C GLU A 232 -16.10 -7.27 3.16
N LYS A 233 -16.19 -6.25 4.02
CA LYS A 233 -17.23 -6.14 5.05
C LYS A 233 -18.63 -5.97 4.45
N SER A 234 -18.78 -5.11 3.45
CA SER A 234 -20.06 -4.88 2.78
C SER A 234 -20.41 -5.96 1.75
N ARG A 235 -19.43 -6.82 1.39
CA ARG A 235 -19.52 -7.78 0.27
C ARG A 235 -19.86 -7.08 -1.06
N ASN A 236 -19.38 -5.86 -1.25
CA ASN A 236 -19.60 -5.05 -2.43
C ASN A 236 -18.25 -4.69 -3.07
N LEU A 237 -17.96 -5.28 -4.24
CA LEU A 237 -16.74 -5.01 -5.02
C LEU A 237 -16.92 -3.84 -6.00
N GLY A 238 -18.04 -3.14 -5.98
CA GLY A 238 -18.33 -2.07 -6.93
C GLY A 238 -18.54 -2.57 -8.34
N LYS A 239 -17.87 -1.96 -9.33
CA LYS A 239 -18.05 -2.25 -10.75
C LYS A 239 -16.96 -3.17 -11.28
N LYS A 240 -17.34 -4.09 -12.16
CA LYS A 240 -16.35 -4.91 -12.90
C LYS A 240 -15.69 -4.03 -13.96
N VAL A 241 -14.36 -4.00 -13.97
CA VAL A 241 -13.59 -3.21 -14.93
C VAL A 241 -13.31 -4.01 -16.19
N ILE A 242 -13.62 -3.42 -17.33
CA ILE A 242 -13.31 -3.97 -18.65
C ILE A 242 -12.15 -3.16 -19.25
N ILE A 243 -11.10 -3.87 -19.65
CA ILE A 243 -9.97 -3.26 -20.37
C ILE A 243 -10.38 -3.14 -21.84
N ASP A 244 -10.59 -1.93 -22.28
CA ASP A 244 -11.01 -1.62 -23.66
C ASP A 244 -9.81 -1.33 -24.57
N ASP A 245 -10.07 -1.14 -25.87
CA ASP A 245 -9.05 -0.88 -26.88
C ASP A 245 -8.32 0.46 -26.70
N ASN A 246 -8.89 1.39 -25.92
CA ASN A 246 -8.28 2.69 -25.60
C ASN A 246 -7.26 2.57 -24.47
N ALA A 247 -7.23 1.45 -23.74
CA ALA A 247 -6.26 1.24 -22.69
C ALA A 247 -4.84 1.17 -23.27
N PRO A 248 -3.81 1.66 -22.52
CA PRO A 248 -2.42 1.58 -22.95
C PRO A 248 -1.98 0.14 -23.26
N GLN A 249 -1.09 0.01 -24.25
CA GLN A 249 -0.63 -1.30 -24.75
C GLN A 249 0.00 -2.15 -23.63
N VAL A 250 0.69 -1.53 -22.68
CA VAL A 250 1.32 -2.23 -21.54
C VAL A 250 0.27 -2.98 -20.70
N LEU A 251 -0.87 -2.35 -20.39
CA LEU A 251 -1.94 -2.98 -19.62
C LEU A 251 -2.60 -4.13 -20.41
N ARG A 252 -2.87 -3.91 -21.71
CA ARG A 252 -3.42 -4.94 -22.60
C ARG A 252 -2.48 -6.15 -22.73
N ASN A 253 -1.18 -5.91 -22.89
CA ASN A 253 -0.17 -6.97 -22.99
C ASN A 253 -0.10 -7.77 -21.67
N LEU A 254 -0.15 -7.07 -20.54
CA LEU A 254 -0.11 -7.71 -19.22
C LEU A 254 -1.31 -8.64 -19.04
N LEU A 255 -2.53 -8.17 -19.35
CA LEU A 255 -3.74 -8.99 -19.27
C LEU A 255 -3.70 -10.17 -20.24
N ALA A 256 -3.27 -9.95 -21.49
CA ALA A 256 -3.12 -11.01 -22.49
C ALA A 256 -2.11 -12.11 -22.04
N THR A 257 -1.12 -11.74 -21.24
CA THR A 257 -0.16 -12.70 -20.66
C THR A 257 -0.87 -13.68 -19.71
N PHE A 258 -1.80 -13.22 -18.89
CA PHE A 258 -2.62 -14.11 -18.03
C PHE A 258 -3.50 -15.02 -18.88
N GLU A 259 -4.25 -14.46 -19.83
CA GLU A 259 -5.17 -15.20 -20.70
C GLU A 259 -4.45 -16.29 -21.51
N LYS A 260 -3.32 -15.93 -22.15
CA LYS A 260 -2.49 -16.88 -22.92
C LYS A 260 -2.02 -18.07 -22.07
N ASN A 261 -1.82 -17.88 -20.78
CA ASN A 261 -1.41 -18.92 -19.85
C ASN A 261 -2.59 -19.66 -19.18
N GLY A 262 -3.82 -19.46 -19.66
CA GLY A 262 -5.01 -20.12 -19.12
C GLY A 262 -5.33 -19.70 -17.69
N ILE A 263 -5.14 -18.43 -17.38
CA ILE A 263 -5.40 -17.81 -16.09
C ILE A 263 -6.45 -16.71 -16.29
N GLY A 264 -7.63 -16.89 -15.70
CA GLY A 264 -8.69 -15.90 -15.70
C GLY A 264 -8.41 -14.77 -14.72
N ILE A 265 -8.66 -13.54 -15.16
CA ILE A 265 -8.58 -12.35 -14.32
C ILE A 265 -9.93 -11.65 -14.30
N ASN A 266 -10.42 -11.35 -13.11
CA ASN A 266 -11.50 -10.39 -12.90
C ASN A 266 -10.92 -9.13 -12.28
N LEU A 267 -11.23 -7.97 -12.87
CA LEU A 267 -10.86 -6.66 -12.33
C LEU A 267 -12.10 -5.97 -11.77
N TRP A 268 -11.93 -5.32 -10.63
CA TRP A 268 -13.00 -4.61 -9.92
C TRP A 268 -12.53 -3.21 -9.54
N SER A 269 -13.39 -2.22 -9.74
CA SER A 269 -13.22 -0.87 -9.21
C SER A 269 -13.96 -0.80 -7.89
N LEU A 270 -13.23 -0.93 -6.79
CA LEU A 270 -13.79 -0.90 -5.45
C LEU A 270 -14.27 0.50 -5.09
N PRO A 271 -15.38 0.63 -4.35
CA PRO A 271 -15.73 1.91 -3.73
C PRO A 271 -14.58 2.36 -2.80
N SER A 272 -14.02 3.51 -3.06
CA SER A 272 -12.89 4.05 -2.29
C SER A 272 -13.08 5.52 -1.97
N LYS A 273 -12.43 5.98 -0.91
CA LYS A 273 -12.27 7.38 -0.58
C LYS A 273 -11.21 7.99 -1.51
N GLY A 274 -11.28 9.31 -1.68
CA GLY A 274 -10.30 10.04 -2.49
C GLY A 274 -10.64 10.11 -3.98
N ALA A 275 -9.87 10.94 -4.70
CA ALA A 275 -10.10 11.26 -6.11
C ALA A 275 -9.67 10.15 -7.09
N GLY A 276 -8.83 9.22 -6.64
CA GLY A 276 -8.33 8.12 -7.45
C GLY A 276 -9.24 6.90 -7.43
N VAL A 277 -8.71 5.78 -7.91
CA VAL A 277 -9.43 4.52 -8.05
C VAL A 277 -8.68 3.39 -7.35
N THR A 278 -9.39 2.60 -6.55
CA THR A 278 -8.87 1.31 -6.07
C THR A 278 -9.28 0.21 -7.03
N VAL A 279 -8.31 -0.40 -7.71
CA VAL A 279 -8.55 -1.57 -8.55
C VAL A 279 -8.12 -2.82 -7.81
N ALA A 280 -9.00 -3.81 -7.79
CA ALA A 280 -8.67 -5.16 -7.30
C ALA A 280 -8.69 -6.16 -8.46
N ALA A 281 -7.74 -7.08 -8.48
CA ALA A 281 -7.62 -8.18 -9.42
C ALA A 281 -7.83 -9.51 -8.71
N ALA A 282 -8.71 -10.37 -9.21
CA ALA A 282 -8.90 -11.73 -8.72
C ALA A 282 -8.46 -12.71 -9.80
N CYS A 283 -7.49 -13.58 -9.44
CA CYS A 283 -6.83 -14.52 -10.32
C CYS A 283 -7.37 -15.92 -10.13
N ASP A 284 -7.92 -16.49 -11.18
CA ASP A 284 -8.46 -17.84 -11.23
C ASP A 284 -7.65 -18.72 -12.20
N ASP A 285 -6.79 -19.56 -11.65
CA ASP A 285 -6.03 -20.53 -12.42
C ASP A 285 -6.87 -21.80 -12.70
N TYR A 286 -7.72 -21.71 -13.71
CA TYR A 286 -8.60 -22.81 -14.09
C TYR A 286 -7.87 -23.97 -14.81
N THR A 287 -6.61 -23.78 -15.21
CA THR A 287 -5.79 -24.80 -15.85
C THR A 287 -5.22 -25.77 -14.81
N THR A 288 -4.54 -25.26 -13.80
CA THR A 288 -3.97 -26.10 -12.74
C THR A 288 -4.97 -26.46 -11.67
N ARG A 289 -5.97 -25.62 -11.45
CA ARG A 289 -6.97 -25.74 -10.37
C ARG A 289 -6.32 -25.93 -9.00
N ASP A 290 -5.12 -25.37 -8.84
CA ASP A 290 -4.43 -25.35 -7.57
C ASP A 290 -5.13 -24.32 -6.63
N PRO A 291 -5.63 -24.76 -5.48
CA PRO A 291 -6.28 -23.86 -4.53
C PRO A 291 -5.35 -22.73 -4.04
N ALA A 292 -4.03 -22.95 -4.02
CA ALA A 292 -3.05 -21.93 -3.67
C ALA A 292 -2.92 -20.84 -4.73
N MET A 293 -3.37 -21.07 -5.96
CA MET A 293 -3.30 -20.10 -7.06
C MET A 293 -4.56 -19.23 -7.19
N LEU A 294 -5.56 -19.41 -6.33
CA LEU A 294 -6.64 -18.43 -6.14
C LEU A 294 -6.09 -17.25 -5.32
N VAL A 295 -5.61 -16.23 -6.00
CA VAL A 295 -4.99 -15.06 -5.39
C VAL A 295 -5.68 -13.78 -5.85
N THR A 296 -5.63 -12.76 -5.00
CA THR A 296 -6.07 -11.41 -5.31
C THR A 296 -4.89 -10.46 -5.24
N GLY A 297 -4.97 -9.34 -5.90
CA GLY A 297 -4.07 -8.20 -5.76
C GLY A 297 -4.89 -6.93 -5.82
N SER A 298 -4.42 -5.85 -5.25
CA SER A 298 -5.12 -4.57 -5.23
C SER A 298 -4.14 -3.40 -5.27
N ALA A 299 -4.60 -2.26 -5.76
CA ALA A 299 -3.86 -1.02 -5.66
C ALA A 299 -4.80 0.18 -5.79
N TYR A 300 -4.52 1.22 -5.04
CA TYR A 300 -5.06 2.56 -5.28
C TYR A 300 -4.04 3.39 -6.04
N ASP A 301 -4.52 4.18 -6.98
CA ASP A 301 -3.73 5.20 -7.68
C ASP A 301 -4.65 6.30 -8.20
N LEU A 302 -4.13 7.51 -8.42
CA LEU A 302 -4.87 8.55 -9.12
C LEU A 302 -5.14 8.18 -10.58
N SER A 303 -4.23 7.44 -11.22
CA SER A 303 -4.45 6.87 -12.55
C SER A 303 -5.07 5.47 -12.47
N PRO A 304 -6.27 5.25 -13.04
CA PRO A 304 -6.91 3.93 -13.06
C PRO A 304 -6.08 2.89 -13.79
N VAL A 305 -5.31 3.29 -14.80
CA VAL A 305 -4.38 2.42 -15.53
C VAL A 305 -3.27 1.94 -14.61
N ASN A 306 -2.65 2.84 -13.85
CA ASN A 306 -1.60 2.49 -12.88
C ASN A 306 -2.15 1.56 -11.78
N ALA A 307 -3.34 1.85 -11.26
CA ALA A 307 -3.99 1.00 -10.27
C ALA A 307 -4.21 -0.43 -10.82
N ALA A 308 -4.70 -0.56 -12.05
CA ALA A 308 -4.92 -1.86 -12.69
C ALA A 308 -3.60 -2.64 -12.91
N ILE A 309 -2.56 -1.96 -13.40
CA ILE A 309 -1.24 -2.58 -13.61
C ILE A 309 -0.66 -3.06 -12.28
N LYS A 310 -0.67 -2.21 -11.25
CA LYS A 310 -0.18 -2.56 -9.90
C LYS A 310 -0.92 -3.76 -9.32
N ALA A 311 -2.25 -3.80 -9.43
CA ALA A 311 -3.06 -4.92 -8.97
C ALA A 311 -2.70 -6.24 -9.68
N LEU A 312 -2.49 -6.21 -11.00
CA LEU A 312 -2.06 -7.36 -11.79
C LEU A 312 -0.64 -7.82 -11.44
N ILE A 313 0.28 -6.87 -11.23
CA ILE A 313 1.66 -7.14 -10.80
C ILE A 313 1.67 -7.77 -9.41
N GLU A 314 0.83 -7.30 -8.49
CA GLU A 314 0.71 -7.90 -7.16
C GLU A 314 0.19 -9.35 -7.24
N VAL A 315 -0.75 -9.65 -8.13
CA VAL A 315 -1.17 -11.04 -8.42
C VAL A 315 0.02 -11.88 -8.86
N ALA A 316 0.82 -11.40 -9.82
CA ALA A 316 2.00 -12.13 -10.31
C ALA A 316 3.02 -12.36 -9.19
N GLN A 317 3.29 -11.33 -8.38
CA GLN A 317 4.17 -11.43 -7.21
C GLN A 317 3.68 -12.47 -6.20
N ARG A 318 2.39 -12.45 -5.85
CA ARG A 318 1.79 -13.40 -4.89
C ARG A 318 1.84 -14.83 -5.41
N ARG A 319 1.60 -15.05 -6.71
CA ARG A 319 1.71 -16.36 -7.35
C ARG A 319 3.14 -16.89 -7.29
N ALA A 320 4.12 -16.12 -7.74
CA ALA A 320 5.53 -16.50 -7.71
C ALA A 320 6.02 -16.76 -6.29
N SER A 321 5.61 -15.94 -5.32
CA SER A 321 5.95 -16.14 -3.91
C SER A 321 5.40 -17.46 -3.35
N ARG A 322 4.20 -17.87 -3.74
CA ARG A 322 3.61 -19.14 -3.31
C ARG A 322 4.28 -20.36 -3.93
N LEU A 323 4.85 -20.21 -5.12
CA LEU A 323 5.63 -21.23 -5.80
C LEU A 323 7.07 -21.32 -5.29
N ASN A 324 7.57 -20.24 -4.65
CA ASN A 324 8.90 -20.26 -4.05
C ASN A 324 8.92 -21.13 -2.78
N GLY A 325 9.84 -22.11 -2.74
CA GLY A 325 9.97 -23.06 -1.64
C GLY A 325 10.16 -22.43 -0.26
N GLU A 326 10.86 -21.29 -0.17
CA GLU A 326 11.02 -20.57 1.10
C GLU A 326 9.69 -20.05 1.68
N TYR A 327 8.73 -19.70 0.81
CA TYR A 327 7.38 -19.35 1.25
C TYR A 327 6.58 -20.59 1.66
N ALA A 328 6.76 -21.69 0.96
CA ALA A 328 6.06 -22.95 1.22
C ALA A 328 6.40 -23.52 2.60
N ASP A 329 7.68 -23.48 3.00
CA ASP A 329 8.13 -24.00 4.29
C ASP A 329 7.59 -23.19 5.48
N LYS A 330 7.55 -21.86 5.37
CA LYS A 330 7.06 -20.96 6.43
C LYS A 330 5.55 -21.05 6.63
N ASN A 331 4.81 -21.47 5.62
CA ASN A 331 3.33 -21.53 5.61
C ASN A 331 2.81 -22.96 5.37
N ALA A 332 3.54 -23.97 5.79
CA ALA A 332 3.17 -25.37 5.59
C ALA A 332 1.76 -25.70 6.11
N ASP A 333 1.39 -25.15 7.27
CA ASP A 333 0.04 -25.33 7.84
C ASP A 333 -1.03 -24.67 6.95
N GLN A 334 -0.77 -23.47 6.45
CA GLN A 334 -1.69 -22.76 5.56
C GLN A 334 -1.84 -23.50 4.22
N LYS A 335 -0.73 -23.98 3.65
CA LYS A 335 -0.74 -24.80 2.42
C LYS A 335 -1.59 -26.05 2.62
N SER A 336 -1.36 -26.79 3.71
CA SER A 336 -2.15 -27.99 4.07
C SER A 336 -3.64 -27.69 4.24
N LEU A 337 -4.01 -26.53 4.80
CA LEU A 337 -5.40 -26.09 4.92
C LEU A 337 -6.03 -25.81 3.55
N LEU A 338 -5.31 -25.13 2.66
CA LEU A 338 -5.78 -24.84 1.30
C LEU A 338 -5.98 -26.14 0.48
N GLU A 339 -5.01 -27.05 0.53
CA GLU A 339 -5.09 -28.35 -0.14
C GLU A 339 -6.29 -29.18 0.35
N ARG A 340 -6.51 -29.23 1.67
CA ARG A 340 -7.69 -29.92 2.26
C ARG A 340 -9.02 -29.28 1.89
N ALA A 341 -9.05 -27.94 1.77
CA ALA A 341 -10.25 -27.22 1.36
C ALA A 341 -10.60 -27.53 -0.11
N GLY A 342 -9.60 -27.61 -0.97
CA GLY A 342 -9.71 -27.85 -2.39
C GLY A 342 -10.20 -26.64 -3.19
N TYR A 343 -9.85 -26.62 -4.45
CA TYR A 343 -10.09 -25.47 -5.35
C TYR A 343 -11.58 -25.08 -5.45
N ASP A 344 -12.48 -26.01 -5.74
CA ASP A 344 -13.90 -25.70 -5.96
C ASP A 344 -14.59 -25.15 -4.72
N ARG A 345 -14.21 -25.67 -3.54
CA ARG A 345 -14.75 -25.20 -2.26
C ARG A 345 -14.26 -23.79 -1.96
N LEU A 346 -12.96 -23.51 -2.13
CA LEU A 346 -12.40 -22.17 -1.91
C LEU A 346 -13.00 -21.16 -2.87
N LYS A 347 -13.15 -21.51 -4.14
CA LYS A 347 -13.80 -20.65 -5.14
C LYS A 347 -15.24 -20.31 -4.75
N ARG A 348 -16.02 -21.27 -4.23
CA ARG A 348 -17.39 -21.03 -3.75
C ARG A 348 -17.44 -20.14 -2.51
N ILE A 349 -16.57 -20.40 -1.53
CA ILE A 349 -16.50 -19.58 -0.31
C ILE A 349 -16.16 -18.12 -0.66
N ASN A 350 -15.25 -17.94 -1.62
CA ASN A 350 -14.82 -16.65 -2.10
C ASN A 350 -15.51 -16.24 -3.41
N SER A 351 -16.78 -16.65 -3.59
CA SER A 351 -17.56 -16.40 -4.81
C SER A 351 -17.69 -14.91 -5.14
N MET A 352 -17.58 -14.04 -4.16
CA MET A 352 -17.49 -12.59 -4.36
C MET A 352 -16.37 -12.24 -5.34
N TRP A 353 -15.17 -12.83 -5.17
CA TRP A 353 -14.00 -12.58 -6.00
C TRP A 353 -13.96 -13.43 -7.27
N PHE A 354 -14.36 -14.71 -7.17
CA PHE A 354 -14.16 -15.74 -8.20
C PHE A 354 -15.46 -16.27 -8.80
N GLY A 355 -16.61 -15.67 -8.46
CA GLY A 355 -17.90 -16.06 -9.02
C GLY A 355 -17.94 -15.90 -10.53
N SER A 356 -18.76 -16.76 -11.20
CA SER A 356 -18.97 -16.64 -12.64
C SER A 356 -19.64 -15.30 -12.98
N ALA A 357 -19.29 -14.74 -14.15
CA ALA A 357 -19.78 -13.48 -14.67
C ALA A 357 -21.31 -13.38 -14.92
N ASN A 358 -22.07 -14.40 -14.51
CA ASN A 358 -23.52 -14.48 -14.69
C ASN A 358 -24.32 -13.81 -13.57
N ALA A 359 -23.68 -13.27 -12.55
CA ALA A 359 -24.34 -12.30 -11.67
C ALA A 359 -24.40 -10.97 -12.41
N GLU A 360 -25.58 -10.37 -12.52
CA GLU A 360 -25.75 -9.01 -13.00
C GLU A 360 -24.90 -8.08 -12.10
N CYS A 361 -23.70 -7.76 -12.57
CA CYS A 361 -22.84 -6.77 -11.92
C CYS A 361 -22.67 -5.60 -12.87
N ASP A 362 -22.71 -4.40 -12.33
CA ASP A 362 -22.38 -3.20 -13.07
C ASP A 362 -20.97 -3.30 -13.64
N THR A 363 -20.80 -2.87 -14.88
CA THR A 363 -19.52 -2.82 -15.57
C THR A 363 -19.12 -1.38 -15.86
N CYS A 364 -17.83 -1.11 -15.95
CA CYS A 364 -17.29 0.13 -16.47
C CYS A 364 -16.05 -0.17 -17.33
N ARG A 365 -15.76 0.70 -18.28
CA ARG A 365 -14.49 0.61 -19.02
C ARG A 365 -13.41 1.32 -18.25
N ILE A 366 -12.16 0.85 -18.38
CA ILE A 366 -11.02 1.50 -17.72
C ILE A 366 -10.89 2.97 -18.18
N SER A 367 -11.18 3.27 -19.44
CA SER A 367 -11.15 4.61 -20.01
C SER A 367 -12.27 5.56 -19.53
N GLU A 368 -13.28 5.02 -18.85
CA GLU A 368 -14.39 5.80 -18.28
C GLU A 368 -14.13 6.20 -16.81
N LEU A 369 -13.11 5.61 -16.20
CA LEU A 369 -12.73 5.93 -14.81
C LEU A 369 -11.98 7.27 -14.76
N PRO A 370 -12.14 8.06 -13.70
CA PRO A 370 -11.44 9.33 -13.56
C PRO A 370 -9.92 9.12 -13.46
N ASP A 371 -9.16 9.97 -14.14
CA ASP A 371 -7.69 10.02 -14.07
C ASP A 371 -7.24 11.44 -13.71
N PRO A 372 -7.20 11.79 -12.41
CA PRO A 372 -6.72 13.08 -11.95
C PRO A 372 -5.19 13.12 -11.77
N SER A 373 -4.45 12.09 -12.16
CA SER A 373 -2.99 12.04 -12.02
C SER A 373 -2.29 13.15 -12.81
N THR A 374 -1.18 13.64 -12.28
CA THR A 374 -0.43 14.76 -12.87
C THR A 374 1.04 14.42 -13.12
N ASP A 375 1.80 15.37 -13.66
CA ASP A 375 3.25 15.24 -13.84
C ASP A 375 4.05 15.58 -12.57
N TYR A 376 3.39 15.92 -11.48
CA TYR A 376 4.03 16.34 -10.23
C TYR A 376 3.55 15.54 -9.03
N VAL A 377 4.49 14.98 -8.26
CA VAL A 377 4.17 14.15 -7.08
C VAL A 377 3.51 14.96 -5.98
N ASN A 378 4.01 16.17 -5.73
CA ASN A 378 3.43 17.10 -4.76
C ASN A 378 1.98 17.46 -5.09
N ARG A 379 1.69 17.71 -6.36
CA ARG A 379 0.32 17.99 -6.81
C ARG A 379 -0.59 16.79 -6.60
N ASP A 380 -0.12 15.60 -6.91
CA ASP A 380 -0.86 14.35 -6.70
C ASP A 380 -1.17 14.14 -5.20
N ILE A 381 -0.21 14.42 -4.31
CA ILE A 381 -0.44 14.41 -2.85
C ILE A 381 -1.53 15.41 -2.47
N GLY A 382 -1.45 16.64 -2.96
CA GLY A 382 -2.46 17.67 -2.70
C GLY A 382 -3.85 17.26 -3.15
N ILE A 383 -3.98 16.63 -4.32
CA ILE A 383 -5.25 16.11 -4.84
C ILE A 383 -5.81 15.02 -3.90
N ILE A 384 -4.97 14.09 -3.45
CA ILE A 384 -5.40 13.04 -2.52
C ILE A 384 -5.87 13.67 -1.20
N LEU A 385 -5.04 14.51 -0.56
CA LEU A 385 -5.37 15.13 0.72
C LEU A 385 -6.66 15.96 0.65
N SER A 386 -6.82 16.78 -0.40
CA SER A 386 -8.03 17.56 -0.62
C SER A 386 -9.27 16.67 -0.80
N SER A 387 -9.14 15.53 -1.48
CA SER A 387 -10.26 14.64 -1.77
C SER A 387 -10.71 13.75 -0.59
N ILE A 388 -9.85 13.56 0.42
CA ILE A 388 -10.20 12.79 1.62
C ILE A 388 -10.53 13.66 2.83
N ARG A 389 -10.53 14.98 2.68
CA ARG A 389 -10.69 15.96 3.75
C ARG A 389 -11.92 15.71 4.62
N ASP A 390 -13.06 15.41 4.01
CA ASP A 390 -14.31 15.12 4.73
C ASP A 390 -14.30 13.77 5.47
N SER A 391 -13.33 12.90 5.14
CA SER A 391 -13.21 11.55 5.68
C SER A 391 -12.04 11.38 6.66
N ALA A 392 -11.11 12.34 6.70
CA ALA A 392 -9.88 12.29 7.49
C ALA A 392 -9.63 13.63 8.16
N GLU A 393 -9.79 13.68 9.49
CA GLU A 393 -9.45 14.87 10.29
C GLU A 393 -7.93 15.09 10.35
N TYR A 394 -7.16 13.99 10.40
CA TYR A 394 -5.71 14.00 10.47
C TYR A 394 -5.10 13.08 9.42
N VAL A 395 -3.96 13.47 8.89
CA VAL A 395 -3.08 12.64 8.07
C VAL A 395 -1.67 12.76 8.62
N PHE A 396 -1.30 11.86 9.52
CA PHE A 396 0.00 11.87 10.15
C PHE A 396 1.05 11.22 9.28
N VAL A 397 2.23 11.85 9.22
CA VAL A 397 3.42 11.31 8.58
C VAL A 397 4.57 11.28 9.58
N ALA A 398 5.03 10.09 9.91
CA ALA A 398 6.25 9.90 10.71
C ALA A 398 7.43 9.65 9.78
N ASP A 399 8.51 10.40 9.97
CA ASP A 399 9.77 10.22 9.23
C ASP A 399 10.51 8.98 9.74
N LEU A 400 10.75 8.02 8.87
CA LEU A 400 11.47 6.78 9.12
C LEU A 400 12.77 6.70 8.30
N THR A 401 13.20 7.80 7.69
CA THR A 401 14.36 7.86 6.82
C THR A 401 15.63 7.40 7.52
N LYS A 402 16.28 6.35 7.01
CA LYS A 402 17.57 5.82 7.50
C LYS A 402 18.64 5.81 6.41
N VAL A 403 18.32 5.24 5.25
CA VAL A 403 19.23 5.14 4.10
C VAL A 403 18.65 5.78 2.83
N MET A 404 17.35 5.75 2.70
CA MET A 404 16.57 6.41 1.66
C MET A 404 15.31 6.99 2.29
N PRO A 405 14.65 7.97 1.63
CA PRO A 405 13.39 8.50 2.12
C PRO A 405 12.36 7.39 2.38
N ALA A 406 11.91 7.32 3.61
CA ALA A 406 10.91 6.36 4.05
C ALA A 406 10.03 6.99 5.13
N VAL A 407 8.75 6.71 5.08
CA VAL A 407 7.76 7.28 5.99
C VAL A 407 6.75 6.24 6.45
N ARG A 408 6.03 6.57 7.51
CA ARG A 408 4.78 5.93 7.89
C ARG A 408 3.66 6.94 7.82
N VAL A 409 2.65 6.67 7.02
CA VAL A 409 1.39 7.43 7.03
C VAL A 409 0.38 6.72 7.92
N VAL A 410 -0.27 7.50 8.80
CA VAL A 410 -1.35 7.03 9.68
C VAL A 410 -2.55 7.95 9.49
N ILE A 411 -3.68 7.39 9.06
CA ILE A 411 -4.94 8.11 8.94
C ILE A 411 -5.93 7.49 9.94
N PRO A 412 -6.20 8.17 11.06
CA PRO A 412 -7.13 7.67 12.07
C PRO A 412 -8.51 7.40 11.46
N GLY A 413 -9.16 6.35 11.93
CA GLY A 413 -10.49 5.98 11.45
C GLY A 413 -10.58 5.29 10.10
N PHE A 414 -9.46 5.15 9.35
CA PHE A 414 -9.42 4.32 8.14
C PHE A 414 -9.36 2.84 8.52
N GLU A 415 -10.14 2.03 7.81
CA GLU A 415 -10.30 0.60 8.09
C GLU A 415 -9.08 -0.21 7.63
N ILE A 416 -8.66 -1.15 8.46
CA ILE A 416 -7.56 -2.07 8.15
C ILE A 416 -7.90 -3.53 8.46
N SER A 417 -9.19 -3.88 8.53
CA SER A 417 -9.63 -5.23 8.85
C SER A 417 -9.16 -6.29 7.85
N CYS A 418 -8.82 -5.92 6.62
CA CYS A 418 -8.16 -6.78 5.65
C CYS A 418 -6.71 -7.16 6.04
N VAL A 419 -6.07 -6.38 6.91
CA VAL A 419 -4.71 -6.63 7.42
C VAL A 419 -4.76 -7.27 8.80
N ASP A 420 -5.56 -6.71 9.70
CA ASP A 420 -5.79 -7.21 11.06
C ASP A 420 -7.29 -7.33 11.35
N PRO A 421 -7.88 -8.54 11.26
CA PRO A 421 -9.30 -8.76 11.51
C PRO A 421 -9.76 -8.40 12.92
N SER A 422 -8.86 -8.24 13.89
CA SER A 422 -9.20 -7.81 15.24
C SER A 422 -9.53 -6.31 15.35
N ARG A 423 -9.07 -5.52 14.37
CA ARG A 423 -9.25 -4.08 14.28
C ARG A 423 -10.47 -3.75 13.42
N VAL A 424 -11.64 -3.83 14.02
CA VAL A 424 -12.91 -3.55 13.33
C VAL A 424 -13.58 -2.36 13.97
N LYS A 425 -13.91 -1.34 13.16
CA LYS A 425 -14.68 -0.18 13.59
C LYS A 425 -16.03 -0.66 14.15
N LYS A 426 -16.26 -0.41 15.44
CA LYS A 426 -17.55 -0.73 16.06
C LYS A 426 -18.60 0.21 15.45
N THR A 427 -19.53 -0.32 14.68
CA THR A 427 -20.74 0.41 14.30
C THR A 427 -21.52 0.67 15.58
N ASN A 428 -21.65 1.94 15.97
CA ASN A 428 -22.62 2.32 16.99
C ASN A 428 -23.99 1.83 16.49
N ARG A 429 -24.54 0.83 17.18
CA ARG A 429 -25.91 0.36 16.98
C ARG A 429 -26.88 1.35 17.56
#